data_b4d4bee60e187b2b35512c5809172b39
#
_entry.id   b4d4bee60e187b2b35512c5809172b39
#
_cell.length_a   1.000
_cell.length_b   1.000
_cell.length_c   1.000
_cell.angle_alpha   90.00
_cell.angle_beta   90.00
_cell.angle_gamma   90.00
#
_symmetry.space_group_name_H-M   'P 1'
#
loop_
_entity.id
_entity.type
_entity.pdbx_description
1 polymer ?
#
loop_
_entity_poly.entity_id
_entity_poly.type
_entity_poly.pdbx_seq_one_letter_code
_entity_poly.pdbx_strand_id
1 'polypeptide(L)'
;IWLFAAFLLSGCSWFGGDDGDGEIKPADLKDFNEEVNIVRRWSVSLGGADEKYRVSLRPSSSEDKLFAANHQGDVFALALESGNKIWKMELGVSLSGGVGYGGGIVLVGSIEGEVYALNAVNGAISWKRQMATEVLTAPHSNGKIVAVQTIDDKIYALKSDSGEEVWRHDGNAPILSVRGTSSPLVTDNMVLAAFDSGKLVAFNTANGSLTWETRLALPRGRTELQRM
;
A
#
# COMPACT_ATOMS: atom_id res chain seq x y z
N ILE A 1 45.51 16.45 66.46
CA ILE A 1 44.94 15.08 66.39
C ILE A 1 43.64 15.14 65.61
N TRP A 2 43.59 14.45 64.52
CA TRP A 2 42.54 14.03 63.59
C TRP A 2 42.71 14.62 62.21
N LEU A 3 43.60 13.93 61.46
CA LEU A 3 43.64 13.95 60.03
C LEU A 3 42.49 13.05 59.50
N PHE A 4 41.55 13.64 58.80
CA PHE A 4 40.60 12.87 58.02
C PHE A 4 40.94 13.06 56.54
N ALA A 5 41.44 11.99 55.93
CA ALA A 5 41.76 11.93 54.54
C ALA A 5 40.46 11.89 53.70
N ALA A 6 40.20 12.94 52.95
CA ALA A 6 39.16 12.94 51.91
C ALA A 6 39.74 12.27 50.68
N PHE A 7 39.37 10.99 50.46
CA PHE A 7 39.58 10.30 49.18
C PHE A 7 38.56 10.79 48.20
N LEU A 8 38.96 11.64 47.31
CA LEU A 8 38.20 12.05 46.18
C LEU A 8 38.07 10.88 45.20
N LEU A 9 36.83 10.40 45.04
CA LEU A 9 36.44 9.49 43.99
C LEU A 9 36.50 10.24 42.63
N SER A 10 37.65 10.19 42.02
CA SER A 10 37.77 10.50 40.57
C SER A 10 37.18 9.32 39.82
N GLY A 11 35.87 9.41 39.55
CA GLY A 11 35.17 8.48 38.67
C GLY A 11 35.78 8.60 37.25
N CYS A 12 36.40 7.55 36.79
CA CYS A 12 36.93 7.44 35.44
C CYS A 12 35.75 7.48 34.46
N SER A 13 35.57 8.57 33.76
CA SER A 13 34.83 8.65 32.50
C SER A 13 35.66 8.11 31.34
N TRP A 14 36.19 6.91 31.49
CA TRP A 14 36.94 6.22 30.41
C TRP A 14 36.07 5.27 29.60
N PHE A 15 34.78 5.18 29.83
CA PHE A 15 33.83 4.47 28.99
C PHE A 15 32.96 5.44 28.18
N GLY A 16 33.57 6.49 27.69
CA GLY A 16 33.04 7.20 26.53
C GLY A 16 33.44 6.40 25.28
N GLY A 17 32.82 5.23 25.09
CA GLY A 17 32.76 4.63 23.78
C GLY A 17 32.04 5.62 22.90
N ASP A 18 32.74 6.12 21.91
CA ASP A 18 32.16 6.76 20.75
C ASP A 18 31.38 5.67 20.02
N ASP A 19 30.21 5.33 20.57
CA ASP A 19 29.16 4.60 19.86
C ASP A 19 28.67 5.58 18.78
N GLY A 20 29.52 5.76 17.79
CA GLY A 20 29.12 6.28 16.52
C GLY A 20 28.10 5.32 15.96
N ASP A 21 26.85 5.39 16.47
CA ASP A 21 25.69 4.97 15.74
C ASP A 21 25.83 5.62 14.39
N GLY A 22 26.12 4.80 13.40
CA GLY A 22 26.25 5.22 12.00
C GLY A 22 24.91 5.69 11.46
N GLU A 23 24.27 6.58 12.18
CA GLU A 23 23.09 7.29 11.74
C GLU A 23 23.51 8.12 10.54
N ILE A 24 23.22 7.60 9.36
CA ILE A 24 23.44 8.31 8.11
C ILE A 24 22.56 9.55 8.19
N LYS A 25 23.20 10.69 8.55
CA LYS A 25 22.51 11.97 8.53
C LYS A 25 21.96 12.21 7.13
N PRO A 26 20.72 12.67 7.00
CA PRO A 26 20.18 13.07 5.71
C PRO A 26 21.16 14.05 5.04
N ALA A 27 21.37 13.88 3.75
CA ALA A 27 22.17 14.82 2.98
C ALA A 27 21.52 16.20 3.00
N ASP A 28 22.32 17.24 3.16
CA ASP A 28 21.83 18.61 3.05
C ASP A 28 21.25 18.84 1.66
N LEU A 29 20.06 19.45 1.63
CA LEU A 29 19.43 19.87 0.39
C LEU A 29 20.31 20.99 -0.22
N LYS A 30 20.77 20.76 -1.44
CA LYS A 30 21.50 21.79 -2.21
C LYS A 30 20.47 22.71 -2.86
N ASP A 31 20.78 24.00 -2.87
CA ASP A 31 20.00 24.95 -3.65
C ASP A 31 20.04 24.55 -5.13
N PHE A 32 18.90 24.54 -5.77
CA PHE A 32 18.74 24.29 -7.20
C PHE A 32 17.85 25.35 -7.83
N ASN A 33 18.08 25.61 -9.11
CA ASN A 33 17.19 26.47 -9.87
C ASN A 33 15.88 25.73 -10.15
N GLU A 34 14.74 26.38 -9.87
CA GLU A 34 13.44 25.83 -10.21
C GLU A 34 13.29 25.74 -11.73
N GLU A 35 13.15 24.51 -12.23
CA GLU A 35 12.93 24.24 -13.67
C GLU A 35 11.44 24.15 -14.00
N VAL A 36 10.59 23.88 -12.99
CA VAL A 36 9.15 23.69 -13.13
C VAL A 36 8.42 24.47 -12.05
N ASN A 37 7.49 25.34 -12.45
CA ASN A 37 6.59 26.02 -11.52
C ASN A 37 5.36 25.16 -11.25
N ILE A 38 5.28 24.58 -10.04
CA ILE A 38 4.15 23.77 -9.60
C ILE A 38 3.12 24.67 -8.90
N VAL A 39 1.93 24.81 -9.49
CA VAL A 39 0.84 25.60 -8.93
C VAL A 39 -0.28 24.68 -8.46
N ARG A 40 -0.73 24.89 -7.20
CA ARG A 40 -1.90 24.20 -6.66
C ARG A 40 -3.17 24.69 -7.35
N ARG A 41 -3.88 23.82 -8.07
CA ARG A 41 -5.13 24.17 -8.71
C ARG A 41 -6.31 24.16 -7.74
N TRP A 42 -6.40 23.15 -6.90
CA TRP A 42 -7.46 23.02 -5.90
C TRP A 42 -6.99 22.16 -4.71
N SER A 43 -7.79 22.13 -3.66
CA SER A 43 -7.58 21.29 -2.49
C SER A 43 -8.93 20.93 -1.87
N VAL A 44 -9.11 19.70 -1.47
CA VAL A 44 -10.32 19.20 -0.81
C VAL A 44 -9.95 18.33 0.37
N SER A 45 -10.70 18.45 1.48
CA SER A 45 -10.57 17.57 2.64
C SER A 45 -11.57 16.42 2.50
N LEU A 46 -11.10 15.20 2.67
CA LEU A 46 -11.90 13.98 2.57
C LEU A 46 -12.13 13.29 3.93
N GLY A 47 -11.88 14.00 5.01
CA GLY A 47 -11.96 13.49 6.38
C GLY A 47 -10.59 13.38 7.04
N GLY A 48 -10.59 13.12 8.35
CA GLY A 48 -9.37 12.97 9.14
C GLY A 48 -8.67 11.62 8.91
N ALA A 49 -7.36 11.62 9.06
CA ALA A 49 -6.61 10.36 9.20
C ALA A 49 -6.81 9.82 10.63
N ASP A 50 -6.99 8.53 10.77
CA ASP A 50 -6.89 7.88 12.07
C ASP A 50 -5.41 7.58 12.33
N GLU A 51 -4.80 8.27 13.31
CA GLU A 51 -3.39 8.11 13.67
C GLU A 51 -3.06 6.68 14.15
N LYS A 52 -4.07 5.94 14.59
CA LYS A 52 -3.93 4.57 15.09
C LYS A 52 -3.60 3.59 13.96
N TYR A 53 -4.11 3.84 12.75
CA TYR A 53 -3.92 2.96 11.60
C TYR A 53 -3.05 3.66 10.55
N ARG A 54 -1.84 3.16 10.35
CA ARG A 54 -0.99 3.59 9.23
C ARG A 54 -1.49 2.98 7.93
N VAL A 55 -2.49 3.60 7.35
CA VAL A 55 -3.10 3.18 6.09
C VAL A 55 -2.66 4.13 4.99
N SER A 56 -2.19 3.58 3.88
CA SER A 56 -1.75 4.35 2.70
C SER A 56 -2.78 4.21 1.58
N LEU A 57 -3.91 4.90 1.70
CA LEU A 57 -4.90 4.98 0.63
C LEU A 57 -4.42 6.01 -0.41
N ARG A 58 -4.13 5.54 -1.61
CA ARG A 58 -3.66 6.38 -2.71
C ARG A 58 -4.83 6.69 -3.64
N PRO A 59 -4.95 7.91 -4.13
CA PRO A 59 -5.96 8.23 -5.13
C PRO A 59 -5.63 7.57 -6.47
N SER A 60 -6.66 7.35 -7.28
CA SER A 60 -6.56 6.88 -8.67
C SER A 60 -7.36 7.81 -9.57
N SER A 61 -7.03 7.88 -10.85
CA SER A 61 -7.69 8.80 -11.77
C SER A 61 -8.17 8.11 -13.05
N SER A 62 -9.24 8.64 -13.63
CA SER A 62 -9.62 8.46 -15.02
C SER A 62 -9.25 9.74 -15.82
N GLU A 63 -9.75 9.85 -17.03
CA GLU A 63 -9.53 11.06 -17.86
C GLU A 63 -10.08 12.33 -17.22
N ASP A 64 -11.25 12.26 -16.55
CA ASP A 64 -12.00 13.41 -16.04
C ASP A 64 -12.26 13.38 -14.53
N LYS A 65 -11.95 12.27 -13.86
CA LYS A 65 -12.26 12.07 -12.43
C LYS A 65 -11.03 11.63 -11.63
N LEU A 66 -11.02 12.06 -10.37
CA LEU A 66 -10.14 11.57 -9.32
C LEU A 66 -10.97 10.75 -8.35
N PHE A 67 -10.55 9.53 -8.06
CA PHE A 67 -11.15 8.66 -7.06
C PHE A 67 -10.25 8.63 -5.83
N ALA A 68 -10.85 8.82 -4.67
CA ALA A 68 -10.15 8.80 -3.39
C ALA A 68 -11.02 8.14 -2.34
N ALA A 69 -10.39 7.66 -1.28
CA ALA A 69 -11.09 7.06 -0.15
C ALA A 69 -10.44 7.49 1.17
N ASN A 70 -11.20 7.41 2.25
CA ASN A 70 -10.69 7.56 3.60
C ASN A 70 -10.79 6.24 4.38
N HIS A 71 -10.13 6.17 5.52
CA HIS A 71 -10.13 4.97 6.36
C HIS A 71 -11.51 4.65 6.97
N GLN A 72 -12.37 5.66 7.15
CA GLN A 72 -13.72 5.50 7.70
C GLN A 72 -14.71 4.80 6.76
N GLY A 73 -14.29 4.51 5.52
CA GLY A 73 -15.14 3.80 4.56
C GLY A 73 -15.81 4.68 3.53
N ASP A 74 -15.48 5.96 3.49
CA ASP A 74 -15.98 6.85 2.46
C ASP A 74 -15.15 6.75 1.19
N VAL A 75 -15.81 6.57 0.06
CA VAL A 75 -15.21 6.59 -1.28
C VAL A 75 -15.80 7.76 -2.06
N PHE A 76 -14.95 8.51 -2.75
CA PHE A 76 -15.31 9.73 -3.45
C PHE A 76 -14.92 9.67 -4.92
N ALA A 77 -15.74 10.26 -5.78
CA ALA A 77 -15.31 10.73 -7.09
C ALA A 77 -15.35 12.26 -7.12
N LEU A 78 -14.27 12.85 -7.58
CA LEU A 78 -14.08 14.29 -7.71
C LEU A 78 -13.81 14.61 -9.17
N ALA A 79 -14.27 15.75 -9.63
CA ALA A 79 -13.90 16.27 -10.95
C ALA A 79 -12.40 16.62 -10.96
N LEU A 80 -11.62 16.06 -11.87
CA LEU A 80 -10.17 16.20 -11.90
C LEU A 80 -9.71 17.65 -12.03
N GLU A 81 -10.43 18.46 -12.78
CA GLU A 81 -10.06 19.87 -13.02
C GLU A 81 -10.40 20.81 -11.86
N SER A 82 -11.49 20.55 -11.11
CA SER A 82 -12.01 21.49 -10.11
C SER A 82 -12.00 20.97 -8.68
N GLY A 83 -11.84 19.65 -8.47
CA GLY A 83 -11.99 19.02 -7.16
C GLY A 83 -13.44 18.93 -6.67
N ASN A 84 -14.42 19.33 -7.50
CA ASN A 84 -15.82 19.24 -7.12
C ASN A 84 -16.26 17.80 -6.94
N LYS A 85 -16.99 17.51 -5.85
CA LYS A 85 -17.51 16.18 -5.57
C LYS A 85 -18.59 15.80 -6.59
N ILE A 86 -18.39 14.69 -7.28
CA ILE A 86 -19.34 14.10 -8.21
C ILE A 86 -20.29 13.16 -7.46
N TRP A 87 -19.68 12.23 -6.69
CA TRP A 87 -20.44 11.35 -5.80
C TRP A 87 -19.61 10.98 -4.57
N LYS A 88 -20.31 10.50 -3.52
CA LYS A 88 -19.77 9.90 -2.32
C LYS A 88 -20.52 8.61 -2.03
N MET A 89 -19.81 7.53 -1.70
CA MET A 89 -20.36 6.27 -1.18
C MET A 89 -19.79 6.00 0.20
N GLU A 90 -20.68 5.72 1.15
CA GLU A 90 -20.32 5.33 2.52
C GLU A 90 -20.47 3.80 2.65
N LEU A 91 -19.36 3.09 2.81
CA LEU A 91 -19.35 1.63 2.88
C LEU A 91 -19.58 1.11 4.30
N GLY A 92 -19.32 1.93 5.33
CA GLY A 92 -19.49 1.57 6.73
C GLY A 92 -18.45 0.56 7.25
N VAL A 93 -17.34 0.41 6.55
CA VAL A 93 -16.23 -0.49 6.91
C VAL A 93 -14.91 0.28 6.88
N SER A 94 -13.92 -0.17 7.65
CA SER A 94 -12.59 0.44 7.66
C SER A 94 -11.80 0.02 6.43
N LEU A 95 -11.47 0.98 5.56
CA LEU A 95 -10.69 0.73 4.35
C LEU A 95 -9.19 0.73 4.64
N SER A 96 -8.47 -0.20 4.02
CA SER A 96 -7.03 -0.35 4.14
C SER A 96 -6.31 -0.41 2.78
N GLY A 97 -6.99 -0.86 1.73
CA GLY A 97 -6.47 -1.00 0.38
C GLY A 97 -7.24 -0.17 -0.64
N GLY A 98 -6.55 0.64 -1.40
CA GLY A 98 -7.20 1.43 -2.45
C GLY A 98 -6.50 2.76 -2.73
N VAL A 99 -6.96 3.49 -3.71
CA VAL A 99 -8.09 3.24 -4.62
C VAL A 99 -7.56 2.67 -5.93
N GLY A 100 -8.15 1.59 -6.43
CA GLY A 100 -7.90 1.09 -7.77
C GLY A 100 -8.95 1.61 -8.75
N TYR A 101 -8.60 1.77 -10.00
CA TYR A 101 -9.52 2.10 -11.08
C TYR A 101 -9.17 1.35 -12.36
N GLY A 102 -10.16 0.84 -13.06
CA GLY A 102 -10.00 0.22 -14.36
C GLY A 102 -11.31 -0.37 -14.87
N GLY A 103 -11.56 -0.27 -16.18
CA GLY A 103 -12.76 -0.83 -16.79
C GLY A 103 -14.08 -0.25 -16.28
N GLY A 104 -14.08 1.02 -15.85
CA GLY A 104 -15.29 1.71 -15.37
C GLY A 104 -15.69 1.35 -13.94
N ILE A 105 -14.84 0.65 -13.19
CA ILE A 105 -15.05 0.34 -11.76
C ILE A 105 -13.97 0.94 -10.89
N VAL A 106 -14.35 1.33 -9.68
CA VAL A 106 -13.48 1.80 -8.59
C VAL A 106 -13.38 0.68 -7.56
N LEU A 107 -12.18 0.36 -7.14
CA LEU A 107 -11.87 -0.79 -6.29
C LEU A 107 -11.27 -0.33 -4.97
N VAL A 108 -11.79 -0.87 -3.86
CA VAL A 108 -11.26 -0.65 -2.52
C VAL A 108 -11.27 -1.95 -1.72
N GLY A 109 -10.32 -2.07 -0.80
CA GLY A 109 -10.20 -3.19 0.13
C GLY A 109 -10.33 -2.76 1.59
N SER A 110 -10.86 -3.64 2.44
CA SER A 110 -11.02 -3.39 3.87
C SER A 110 -10.02 -4.17 4.72
N ILE A 111 -9.88 -3.74 5.98
CA ILE A 111 -9.09 -4.47 6.99
C ILE A 111 -9.68 -5.84 7.33
N GLU A 112 -10.96 -6.06 7.06
CA GLU A 112 -11.65 -7.33 7.27
C GLU A 112 -11.58 -8.25 6.05
N GLY A 113 -10.86 -7.83 5.00
CA GLY A 113 -10.65 -8.62 3.79
C GLY A 113 -11.77 -8.51 2.77
N GLU A 114 -12.62 -7.52 2.87
CA GLU A 114 -13.66 -7.29 1.85
C GLU A 114 -13.11 -6.45 0.70
N VAL A 115 -13.42 -6.84 -0.51
CA VAL A 115 -13.16 -6.06 -1.73
C VAL A 115 -14.50 -5.55 -2.27
N TYR A 116 -14.58 -4.27 -2.51
CA TYR A 116 -15.73 -3.61 -3.13
C TYR A 116 -15.35 -3.10 -4.51
N ALA A 117 -16.22 -3.35 -5.47
CA ALA A 117 -16.20 -2.69 -6.77
C ALA A 117 -17.40 -1.76 -6.88
N LEU A 118 -17.13 -0.51 -7.17
CA LEU A 118 -18.12 0.53 -7.32
C LEU A 118 -18.16 1.00 -8.78
N ASN A 119 -19.33 1.30 -9.27
CA ASN A 119 -19.49 1.91 -10.58
C ASN A 119 -18.85 3.33 -10.58
N ALA A 120 -17.92 3.57 -11.48
CA ALA A 120 -17.16 4.83 -11.52
C ALA A 120 -18.02 6.07 -11.89
N VAL A 121 -19.20 5.87 -12.46
CA VAL A 121 -20.09 6.97 -12.86
C VAL A 121 -20.91 7.48 -11.69
N ASN A 122 -21.49 6.57 -10.90
CA ASN A 122 -22.47 6.93 -9.86
C ASN A 122 -22.14 6.44 -8.45
N GLY A 123 -21.04 5.68 -8.27
CA GLY A 123 -20.59 5.17 -6.97
C GLY A 123 -21.39 3.96 -6.44
N ALA A 124 -22.37 3.44 -7.18
CA ALA A 124 -23.13 2.27 -6.75
C ALA A 124 -22.25 1.03 -6.65
N ILE A 125 -22.47 0.20 -5.63
CA ILE A 125 -21.75 -1.06 -5.47
C ILE A 125 -22.17 -2.02 -6.59
N SER A 126 -21.21 -2.40 -7.45
CA SER A 126 -21.42 -3.39 -8.50
C SER A 126 -21.36 -4.79 -7.93
N TRP A 127 -20.34 -5.04 -7.12
CA TRP A 127 -20.19 -6.31 -6.38
C TRP A 127 -19.32 -6.12 -5.14
N LYS A 128 -19.39 -7.09 -4.25
CA LYS A 128 -18.58 -7.22 -3.04
C LYS A 128 -18.10 -8.65 -2.91
N ARG A 129 -16.85 -8.84 -2.53
CA ARG A 129 -16.23 -10.16 -2.31
C ARG A 129 -15.46 -10.21 -1.01
N GLN A 130 -15.63 -11.32 -0.27
CA GLN A 130 -14.82 -11.63 0.91
C GLN A 130 -13.55 -12.36 0.48
N MET A 131 -12.38 -11.84 0.87
CA MET A 131 -11.07 -12.50 0.79
C MET A 131 -10.77 -13.23 2.10
N ALA A 132 -9.72 -14.07 2.09
CA ALA A 132 -9.32 -14.83 3.26
C ALA A 132 -8.75 -13.95 4.38
N THR A 133 -8.06 -12.87 4.02
CA THR A 133 -7.40 -11.95 4.94
C THR A 133 -7.48 -10.51 4.43
N GLU A 134 -6.89 -9.59 5.20
CA GLU A 134 -6.87 -8.16 4.92
C GLU A 134 -6.31 -7.81 3.53
N VAL A 135 -6.88 -6.77 2.91
CA VAL A 135 -6.43 -6.19 1.64
C VAL A 135 -5.81 -4.82 1.90
N LEU A 136 -4.49 -4.75 1.92
CA LEU A 136 -3.74 -3.53 2.28
C LEU A 136 -3.42 -2.62 1.08
N THR A 137 -3.49 -3.14 -0.12
CA THR A 137 -3.10 -2.41 -1.33
C THR A 137 -4.24 -2.29 -2.30
N ALA A 138 -4.13 -1.29 -3.19
CA ALA A 138 -5.13 -1.07 -4.21
C ALA A 138 -5.25 -2.29 -5.12
N PRO A 139 -6.45 -2.91 -5.25
CA PRO A 139 -6.70 -3.85 -6.32
C PRO A 139 -6.56 -3.16 -7.68
N HIS A 140 -6.12 -3.88 -8.68
CA HIS A 140 -5.90 -3.34 -10.02
C HIS A 140 -6.73 -4.08 -11.07
N SER A 141 -7.30 -3.35 -12.05
CA SER A 141 -8.14 -3.91 -13.09
C SER A 141 -7.71 -3.47 -14.50
N ASN A 142 -7.80 -4.37 -15.46
CA ASN A 142 -7.73 -4.06 -16.90
C ASN A 142 -9.12 -4.00 -17.57
N GLY A 143 -10.20 -4.01 -16.78
CA GLY A 143 -11.58 -4.02 -17.25
C GLY A 143 -12.16 -5.43 -17.48
N LYS A 144 -11.36 -6.47 -17.50
CA LYS A 144 -11.79 -7.88 -17.61
C LYS A 144 -11.52 -8.64 -16.31
N ILE A 145 -10.34 -8.46 -15.76
CA ILE A 145 -9.87 -9.10 -14.53
C ILE A 145 -9.49 -8.03 -13.52
N VAL A 146 -9.80 -8.32 -12.28
CA VAL A 146 -9.33 -7.58 -11.09
C VAL A 146 -8.31 -8.45 -10.36
N ALA A 147 -7.10 -7.97 -10.18
CA ALA A 147 -6.11 -8.62 -9.32
C ALA A 147 -6.17 -8.00 -7.91
N VAL A 148 -6.20 -8.87 -6.91
CA VAL A 148 -6.21 -8.53 -5.49
C VAL A 148 -5.06 -9.27 -4.81
N GLN A 149 -4.23 -8.57 -4.07
CA GLN A 149 -3.22 -9.17 -3.20
C GLN A 149 -3.63 -8.99 -1.74
N THR A 150 -3.61 -10.09 -0.99
CA THR A 150 -3.89 -10.11 0.44
C THR A 150 -2.61 -10.15 1.27
N ILE A 151 -2.71 -9.81 2.57
CA ILE A 151 -1.54 -9.72 3.46
C ILE A 151 -0.81 -11.06 3.66
N ASP A 152 -1.45 -12.17 3.35
CA ASP A 152 -0.87 -13.53 3.40
C ASP A 152 -0.21 -13.95 2.07
N ASP A 153 0.19 -12.97 1.25
CA ASP A 153 0.86 -13.16 -0.05
C ASP A 153 0.03 -13.94 -1.09
N LYS A 154 -1.29 -14.01 -0.94
CA LYS A 154 -2.12 -14.60 -1.99
C LYS A 154 -2.50 -13.58 -3.04
N ILE A 155 -2.50 -14.02 -4.29
CA ILE A 155 -3.00 -13.26 -5.44
C ILE A 155 -4.28 -13.91 -5.94
N TYR A 156 -5.32 -13.11 -6.04
CA TYR A 156 -6.60 -13.51 -6.62
C TYR A 156 -6.82 -12.76 -7.93
N ALA A 157 -7.28 -13.48 -8.94
CA ALA A 157 -7.84 -12.88 -10.15
C ALA A 157 -9.35 -13.09 -10.13
N LEU A 158 -10.09 -12.00 -10.16
CA LEU A 158 -11.54 -11.97 -10.12
C LEU A 158 -12.08 -11.44 -11.46
N LYS A 159 -13.26 -11.87 -11.88
CA LYS A 159 -13.98 -11.24 -12.98
C LYS A 159 -14.33 -9.79 -12.61
N SER A 160 -14.10 -8.87 -13.51
CA SER A 160 -14.36 -7.45 -13.27
C SER A 160 -15.83 -7.10 -13.13
N ASP A 161 -16.71 -7.86 -13.74
CA ASP A 161 -18.16 -7.64 -13.76
C ASP A 161 -18.90 -8.22 -12.55
N SER A 162 -18.39 -9.31 -11.95
CA SER A 162 -19.10 -10.07 -10.93
C SER A 162 -18.31 -10.31 -9.64
N GLY A 163 -16.99 -10.10 -9.65
CA GLY A 163 -16.13 -10.46 -8.54
C GLY A 163 -15.93 -11.96 -8.36
N GLU A 164 -16.41 -12.81 -9.29
CA GLU A 164 -16.15 -14.25 -9.25
C GLU A 164 -14.67 -14.55 -9.44
N GLU A 165 -14.15 -15.51 -8.67
CA GLU A 165 -12.77 -15.97 -8.79
C GLU A 165 -12.55 -16.72 -10.10
N VAL A 166 -11.55 -16.30 -10.86
CA VAL A 166 -11.09 -16.98 -12.06
C VAL A 166 -9.96 -17.93 -11.69
N TRP A 167 -9.01 -17.44 -10.94
CA TRP A 167 -7.88 -18.22 -10.41
C TRP A 167 -7.30 -17.53 -9.19
N ARG A 168 -6.53 -18.27 -8.44
CA ARG A 168 -5.69 -17.73 -7.34
C ARG A 168 -4.32 -18.40 -7.34
N HIS A 169 -3.35 -17.70 -6.78
CA HIS A 169 -2.04 -18.22 -6.44
C HIS A 169 -1.79 -18.04 -4.95
N ASP A 170 -1.45 -19.13 -4.28
CA ASP A 170 -1.07 -19.10 -2.87
C ASP A 170 0.43 -18.84 -2.78
N GLY A 171 0.82 -17.66 -2.34
CA GLY A 171 2.21 -17.31 -2.06
C GLY A 171 2.71 -17.95 -0.76
N ASN A 172 3.99 -17.88 -0.54
CA ASN A 172 4.62 -18.32 0.71
C ASN A 172 4.99 -17.08 1.52
N ALA A 173 4.02 -16.54 2.28
CA ALA A 173 4.32 -15.46 3.22
C ALA A 173 5.31 -15.96 4.29
N PRO A 174 6.34 -15.18 4.64
CA PRO A 174 7.18 -15.46 5.79
C PRO A 174 6.34 -15.50 7.07
N ILE A 175 6.78 -16.30 8.06
CA ILE A 175 6.08 -16.42 9.36
C ILE A 175 5.99 -15.06 10.07
N LEU A 176 6.98 -14.19 9.87
CA LEU A 176 7.03 -12.81 10.33
C LEU A 176 7.23 -11.93 9.12
N SER A 177 6.25 -11.09 8.80
CA SER A 177 6.36 -10.07 7.76
C SER A 177 6.03 -8.69 8.31
N VAL A 178 6.62 -7.66 7.75
CA VAL A 178 6.19 -6.27 8.01
C VAL A 178 4.82 -6.10 7.36
N ARG A 179 3.89 -5.48 8.07
CA ARG A 179 2.55 -5.22 7.54
C ARG A 179 2.63 -4.32 6.30
N GLY A 180 2.55 -4.92 5.15
CA GLY A 180 2.59 -4.25 3.86
C GLY A 180 2.64 -5.28 2.73
N THR A 181 2.06 -4.95 1.61
CA THR A 181 2.12 -5.72 0.37
C THR A 181 2.28 -4.76 -0.80
N SER A 182 2.64 -5.27 -1.97
CA SER A 182 2.66 -4.48 -3.19
C SER A 182 1.28 -4.46 -3.86
N SER A 183 0.96 -3.38 -4.58
CA SER A 183 -0.21 -3.40 -5.46
C SER A 183 0.09 -4.26 -6.68
N PRO A 184 -0.74 -5.25 -7.00
CA PRO A 184 -0.58 -6.02 -8.23
C PRO A 184 -0.85 -5.13 -9.46
N LEU A 185 -0.25 -5.45 -10.59
CA LEU A 185 -0.49 -4.78 -11.85
C LEU A 185 -1.11 -5.78 -12.83
N VAL A 186 -2.20 -5.39 -13.47
CA VAL A 186 -2.87 -6.21 -14.50
C VAL A 186 -2.68 -5.56 -15.85
N THR A 187 -2.16 -6.34 -16.80
CA THR A 187 -2.15 -6.04 -18.24
C THR A 187 -3.10 -6.96 -18.97
N ASP A 188 -3.21 -6.86 -20.30
CA ASP A 188 -4.06 -7.77 -21.07
C ASP A 188 -3.62 -9.23 -20.96
N ASN A 189 -2.32 -9.48 -20.81
CA ASN A 189 -1.74 -10.83 -20.87
C ASN A 189 -1.14 -11.32 -19.56
N MET A 190 -0.80 -10.39 -18.63
CA MET A 190 -0.08 -10.73 -17.42
C MET A 190 -0.64 -10.02 -16.19
N VAL A 191 -0.61 -10.72 -15.08
CA VAL A 191 -0.72 -10.16 -13.72
C VAL A 191 0.66 -10.18 -13.09
N LEU A 192 1.16 -9.02 -12.68
CA LEU A 192 2.45 -8.88 -12.00
C LEU A 192 2.21 -8.67 -10.51
N ALA A 193 2.92 -9.41 -9.67
CA ALA A 193 2.85 -9.28 -8.24
C ALA A 193 4.25 -9.37 -7.62
N ALA A 194 4.55 -8.47 -6.70
CA ALA A 194 5.76 -8.58 -5.87
C ALA A 194 5.40 -9.14 -4.49
N PHE A 195 6.25 -10.00 -3.98
CA PHE A 195 6.05 -10.76 -2.74
C PHE A 195 7.08 -10.36 -1.70
N ASP A 196 6.75 -10.55 -0.43
CA ASP A 196 7.64 -10.27 0.71
C ASP A 196 8.94 -11.09 0.67
N SER A 197 8.94 -12.19 -0.10
CA SER A 197 10.14 -12.98 -0.40
C SER A 197 11.18 -12.26 -1.27
N GLY A 198 10.89 -11.03 -1.71
CA GLY A 198 11.72 -10.27 -2.66
C GLY A 198 11.60 -10.74 -4.11
N LYS A 199 10.58 -11.53 -4.43
CA LYS A 199 10.31 -11.99 -5.79
C LYS A 199 9.27 -11.10 -6.48
N LEU A 200 9.48 -10.85 -7.77
CA LEU A 200 8.47 -10.36 -8.69
C LEU A 200 8.06 -11.53 -9.59
N VAL A 201 6.78 -11.75 -9.69
CA VAL A 201 6.20 -12.89 -10.41
C VAL A 201 5.19 -12.41 -11.44
N ALA A 202 5.23 -12.99 -12.61
CA ALA A 202 4.25 -12.77 -13.68
C ALA A 202 3.41 -14.03 -13.88
N PHE A 203 2.10 -13.84 -13.84
CA PHE A 203 1.11 -14.88 -14.11
C PHE A 203 0.37 -14.57 -15.41
N ASN A 204 -0.03 -15.59 -16.14
CA ASN A 204 -0.92 -15.42 -17.25
C ASN A 204 -2.30 -14.94 -16.76
N THR A 205 -2.82 -13.85 -17.35
CA THR A 205 -4.07 -13.22 -16.91
C THR A 205 -5.27 -14.17 -16.96
N ALA A 206 -5.32 -15.07 -17.96
CA ALA A 206 -6.48 -15.92 -18.19
C ALA A 206 -6.59 -17.11 -17.25
N ASN A 207 -5.46 -17.70 -16.84
CA ASN A 207 -5.46 -18.99 -16.12
C ASN A 207 -4.53 -19.04 -14.90
N GLY A 208 -3.81 -17.94 -14.58
CA GLY A 208 -2.91 -17.89 -13.43
C GLY A 208 -1.64 -18.74 -13.55
N SER A 209 -1.34 -19.30 -14.72
CA SER A 209 -0.09 -20.05 -14.88
C SER A 209 1.12 -19.12 -14.76
N LEU A 210 2.17 -19.60 -14.09
CA LEU A 210 3.42 -18.88 -13.98
C LEU A 210 4.04 -18.66 -15.36
N THR A 211 4.28 -17.41 -15.71
CA THR A 211 4.95 -17.05 -16.98
C THR A 211 6.44 -16.88 -16.75
N TRP A 212 6.82 -16.12 -15.74
CA TRP A 212 8.20 -15.96 -15.28
C TRP A 212 8.25 -15.45 -13.85
N GLU A 213 9.38 -15.65 -13.19
CA GLU A 213 9.70 -15.02 -11.92
C GLU A 213 11.12 -14.46 -11.94
N THR A 214 11.34 -13.40 -11.18
CA THR A 214 12.67 -12.84 -10.95
C THR A 214 12.80 -12.37 -9.51
N ARG A 215 14.02 -12.38 -9.01
CA ARG A 215 14.32 -11.89 -7.66
C ARG A 215 14.83 -10.45 -7.73
N LEU A 216 14.11 -9.52 -7.11
CA LEU A 216 14.46 -8.11 -7.05
C LEU A 216 15.35 -7.78 -5.86
N ALA A 217 15.13 -8.47 -4.74
CA ALA A 217 15.88 -8.26 -3.52
C ALA A 217 16.35 -9.60 -2.92
N LEU A 218 17.61 -9.62 -2.49
CA LEU A 218 18.12 -10.74 -1.68
C LEU A 218 17.82 -10.43 -0.22
N PRO A 219 17.15 -11.32 0.52
CA PRO A 219 16.99 -11.18 1.95
C PRO A 219 18.36 -11.06 2.61
N ARG A 220 18.65 -9.90 3.21
CA ARG A 220 19.90 -9.65 3.94
C ARG A 220 19.56 -9.57 5.41
N GLY A 221 20.28 -10.34 6.23
CA GLY A 221 20.08 -10.33 7.67
C GLY A 221 20.24 -11.69 8.31
N ARG A 222 20.45 -11.72 9.63
CA ARG A 222 20.62 -12.93 10.43
C ARG A 222 19.30 -13.50 10.95
N THR A 223 18.28 -12.65 11.05
CA THR A 223 16.92 -13.02 11.48
C THR A 223 15.93 -12.81 10.34
N GLU A 224 14.76 -13.43 10.41
CA GLU A 224 13.71 -13.24 9.42
C GLU A 224 13.28 -11.78 9.31
N LEU A 225 13.15 -11.07 10.44
CA LEU A 225 12.85 -9.63 10.47
C LEU A 225 13.92 -8.75 9.80
N GLN A 226 15.18 -9.19 9.80
CA GLN A 226 16.26 -8.46 9.13
C GLN A 226 16.37 -8.79 7.64
N ARG A 227 15.68 -9.82 7.17
CA ARG A 227 15.68 -10.28 5.77
C ARG A 227 14.55 -9.67 4.94
N MET A 228 13.70 -8.92 5.59
CA MET A 228 12.60 -8.16 5.00
C MET A 228 13.07 -6.72 4.82
#